data_0304a728eb4f493ef1ee1b21def92c82
#
_entry.id   0304a728eb4f493ef1ee1b21def92c82
#
_cell.length_a   1.000
_cell.length_b   1.000
_cell.length_c   1.000
_cell.angle_alpha   90.00
_cell.angle_beta   90.00
_cell.angle_gamma   90.00
#
_symmetry.space_group_name_H-M   'P 1'
#
loop_
_entity.id
_entity.type
_entity.pdbx_description
1 polymer ?
#
loop_
_entity_poly.entity_id
_entity_poly.type
_entity_poly.pdbx_seq_one_letter_code
_entity_poly.pdbx_strand_id
1 'polypeptide(L)'
;SEGKYGLDGDRLWMTIWEKDEVSWNHLTKVIGVPQQHVQKLPFEEISWSTGQPGPAGACCEIHYDRGAQYGPDGGPVADAQGDRFLEIWNLVFDEFLRGEGEGHDFELVGKLDQTAIDTGAGLERLAFIMQDKPNMYEIDEVYPVIAAAEAMSGKKYGLGAAGPSAGQAYEDDVRMRVVADHVRSALMLIGDGVRPGNDGRGYVLRRLIRRAVRSMRLLGVQDAAMPTLLTASKDVMKLSYPELETGWAQISEVAYAEEDAFRRTLTAGTTILDTAVAAAKEKA
;
A
#
# COMPACT_ATOMS: atom_id res chain seq x y z
N SER A 1 8.22 -13.63 24.67
CA SER A 1 9.59 -13.09 24.68
C SER A 1 9.60 -11.81 23.87
N GLU A 2 10.09 -10.78 24.48
CA GLU A 2 10.35 -9.49 23.84
C GLU A 2 11.32 -9.71 22.67
N GLY A 3 10.76 -9.97 21.50
CA GLY A 3 11.51 -10.14 20.27
C GLY A 3 12.20 -8.84 19.87
N LYS A 4 13.03 -8.88 18.85
CA LYS A 4 13.78 -7.70 18.34
C LYS A 4 12.89 -6.50 17.99
N TYR A 5 11.60 -6.73 17.70
CA TYR A 5 10.62 -5.69 17.34
C TYR A 5 9.79 -5.17 18.54
N GLY A 6 9.92 -5.77 19.72
CA GLY A 6 9.17 -5.37 20.92
C GLY A 6 7.65 -5.60 20.82
N LEU A 7 7.20 -6.45 19.89
CA LEU A 7 5.78 -6.79 19.75
C LEU A 7 5.34 -7.73 20.86
N ASP A 8 4.16 -7.47 21.42
CA ASP A 8 3.52 -8.31 22.41
C ASP A 8 3.10 -9.65 21.79
N GLY A 9 3.68 -10.74 22.27
CA GLY A 9 3.41 -12.09 21.78
C GLY A 9 1.97 -12.56 21.99
N ASP A 10 1.29 -12.06 23.03
CA ASP A 10 -0.10 -12.40 23.31
C ASP A 10 -1.09 -11.78 22.31
N ARG A 11 -0.63 -10.82 21.52
CA ARG A 11 -1.38 -10.15 20.44
C ARG A 11 -1.11 -10.75 19.07
N LEU A 12 -0.23 -11.74 18.96
CA LEU A 12 0.06 -12.42 17.70
C LEU A 12 -0.93 -13.55 17.44
N TRP A 13 -1.46 -13.56 16.22
CA TRP A 13 -2.36 -14.58 15.70
C TRP A 13 -1.79 -15.14 14.40
N MET A 14 -2.09 -16.39 14.09
CA MET A 14 -1.64 -17.07 12.88
C MET A 14 -2.82 -17.64 12.12
N THR A 15 -2.77 -17.56 10.81
CA THR A 15 -3.63 -18.34 9.92
C THR A 15 -2.78 -19.35 9.16
N ILE A 16 -3.29 -20.57 9.04
CA ILE A 16 -2.62 -21.68 8.35
C ILE A 16 -3.63 -22.46 7.51
N TRP A 17 -3.15 -23.19 6.53
CA TRP A 17 -3.99 -24.14 5.81
C TRP A 17 -4.54 -25.23 6.75
N GLU A 18 -5.82 -25.56 6.62
CA GLU A 18 -6.51 -26.51 7.49
C GLU A 18 -5.87 -27.90 7.56
N LYS A 19 -5.15 -28.32 6.50
CA LYS A 19 -4.45 -29.61 6.41
C LYS A 19 -2.98 -29.53 6.77
N ASP A 20 -2.46 -28.37 7.14
CA ASP A 20 -1.05 -28.19 7.51
C ASP A 20 -0.82 -28.55 8.99
N GLU A 21 -0.74 -29.84 9.26
CA GLU A 21 -0.44 -30.35 10.59
C GLU A 21 1.02 -30.10 11.03
N VAL A 22 1.93 -29.86 10.09
CA VAL A 22 3.34 -29.55 10.38
C VAL A 22 3.43 -28.17 11.03
N SER A 23 2.88 -27.15 10.37
CA SER A 23 2.83 -25.79 10.93
C SER A 23 2.02 -25.74 12.22
N TRP A 24 0.88 -26.42 12.29
CA TRP A 24 0.08 -26.51 13.52
C TRP A 24 0.90 -27.01 14.71
N ASN A 25 1.58 -28.15 14.53
CA ASN A 25 2.39 -28.74 15.59
C ASN A 25 3.59 -27.86 15.96
N HIS A 26 4.25 -27.26 14.97
CA HIS A 26 5.38 -26.37 15.21
C HIS A 26 4.97 -25.13 16.01
N LEU A 27 3.92 -24.43 15.56
CA LEU A 27 3.40 -23.24 16.22
C LEU A 27 2.93 -23.55 17.66
N THR A 28 2.12 -24.59 17.84
CA THR A 28 1.47 -24.83 19.14
C THR A 28 2.32 -25.58 20.13
N LYS A 29 3.17 -26.54 19.68
CA LYS A 29 3.95 -27.41 20.57
C LYS A 29 5.42 -27.02 20.71
N VAL A 30 6.01 -26.39 19.68
CA VAL A 30 7.42 -25.99 19.71
C VAL A 30 7.57 -24.54 20.09
N ILE A 31 6.85 -23.65 19.40
CA ILE A 31 6.88 -22.20 19.68
C ILE A 31 6.03 -21.86 20.90
N GLY A 32 4.91 -22.56 21.13
CA GLY A 32 4.02 -22.37 22.27
C GLY A 32 2.94 -21.31 22.02
N VAL A 33 2.58 -21.06 20.76
CA VAL A 33 1.45 -20.19 20.43
C VAL A 33 0.17 -20.79 20.99
N PRO A 34 -0.68 -20.05 21.71
CA PRO A 34 -1.98 -20.54 22.17
C PRO A 34 -2.81 -21.11 21.01
N GLN A 35 -3.41 -22.27 21.19
CA GLN A 35 -4.14 -22.94 20.10
C GLN A 35 -5.27 -22.09 19.51
N GLN A 36 -5.95 -21.29 20.35
CA GLN A 36 -7.00 -20.38 19.92
C GLN A 36 -6.47 -19.20 19.04
N HIS A 37 -5.17 -18.94 19.07
CA HIS A 37 -4.51 -17.94 18.23
C HIS A 37 -4.03 -18.49 16.87
N VAL A 38 -4.22 -19.79 16.62
CA VAL A 38 -3.92 -20.41 15.34
C VAL A 38 -5.22 -20.82 14.66
N GLN A 39 -5.60 -20.12 13.62
CA GLN A 39 -6.84 -20.36 12.88
C GLN A 39 -6.56 -21.09 11.57
N LYS A 40 -7.42 -22.03 11.23
CA LYS A 40 -7.31 -22.87 10.04
C LYS A 40 -8.22 -22.37 8.93
N LEU A 41 -7.69 -22.23 7.73
CA LEU A 41 -8.38 -21.77 6.53
C LEU A 41 -8.36 -22.82 5.41
N PRO A 42 -9.34 -22.84 4.52
CA PRO A 42 -9.28 -23.65 3.31
C PRO A 42 -8.14 -23.17 2.39
N PHE A 43 -7.65 -24.05 1.51
CA PHE A 43 -6.49 -23.73 0.65
C PHE A 43 -6.70 -22.48 -0.20
N GLU A 44 -7.88 -22.29 -0.72
CA GLU A 44 -8.25 -21.18 -1.61
C GLU A 44 -8.10 -19.81 -0.94
N GLU A 45 -8.25 -19.75 0.39
CA GLU A 45 -8.16 -18.51 1.16
C GLU A 45 -6.74 -18.18 1.63
N ILE A 46 -5.82 -19.17 1.62
CA ILE A 46 -4.47 -19.03 2.19
C ILE A 46 -3.38 -19.55 1.26
N SER A 47 -3.67 -19.73 -0.01
CA SER A 47 -2.71 -20.18 -0.99
C SER A 47 -2.06 -19.05 -1.76
N TRP A 48 -0.82 -19.26 -2.16
CA TRP A 48 -0.07 -18.42 -3.06
C TRP A 48 0.32 -19.17 -4.34
N SER A 49 0.42 -18.45 -5.44
CA SER A 49 0.97 -18.95 -6.70
C SER A 49 1.48 -17.82 -7.58
N THR A 50 2.33 -18.15 -8.55
CA THR A 50 2.87 -17.18 -9.52
C THR A 50 1.84 -16.59 -10.50
N GLY A 51 0.58 -17.02 -10.43
CA GLY A 51 -0.48 -16.61 -11.37
C GLY A 51 -0.43 -17.32 -12.72
N GLN A 52 0.56 -18.20 -12.93
CA GLN A 52 0.77 -19.02 -14.14
C GLN A 52 1.33 -20.38 -13.70
N PRO A 53 1.39 -21.41 -14.57
CA PRO A 53 2.00 -22.69 -14.22
C PRO A 53 3.38 -22.54 -13.60
N GLY A 54 3.62 -23.14 -12.45
CA GLY A 54 4.85 -22.98 -11.68
C GLY A 54 4.66 -23.28 -10.20
N PRO A 55 5.56 -22.81 -9.32
CA PRO A 55 5.46 -23.01 -7.88
C PRO A 55 4.17 -22.46 -7.29
N ALA A 56 3.63 -23.17 -6.32
CA ALA A 56 2.48 -22.80 -5.51
C ALA A 56 2.55 -23.46 -4.14
N GLY A 57 1.83 -22.91 -3.18
CA GLY A 57 1.74 -23.51 -1.85
C GLY A 57 0.80 -22.80 -0.92
N ALA A 58 0.64 -23.37 0.27
CA ALA A 58 -0.08 -22.70 1.33
C ALA A 58 0.79 -21.65 2.01
N CYS A 59 0.15 -20.71 2.68
CA CYS A 59 0.84 -19.69 3.49
C CYS A 59 0.61 -19.97 4.99
N CYS A 60 1.49 -19.39 5.80
CA CYS A 60 1.24 -19.12 7.20
C CYS A 60 1.36 -17.62 7.41
N GLU A 61 0.26 -16.97 7.71
CA GLU A 61 0.23 -15.52 7.91
C GLU A 61 0.31 -15.20 9.40
N ILE A 62 1.03 -14.16 9.74
CA ILE A 62 1.15 -13.65 11.10
C ILE A 62 0.40 -12.33 11.16
N HIS A 63 -0.59 -12.28 12.05
CA HIS A 63 -1.43 -11.12 12.29
C HIS A 63 -1.17 -10.54 13.67
N TYR A 64 -1.33 -9.23 13.80
CA TYR A 64 -1.22 -8.51 15.05
C TYR A 64 -2.56 -7.94 15.47
N ASP A 65 -3.06 -8.29 16.66
CA ASP A 65 -4.28 -7.70 17.23
C ASP A 65 -4.01 -6.26 17.66
N ARG A 66 -4.57 -5.31 16.95
CA ARG A 66 -4.46 -3.86 17.22
C ARG A 66 -5.38 -3.39 18.34
N GLY A 67 -6.30 -4.23 18.79
CA GLY A 67 -7.21 -3.94 19.88
C GLY A 67 -8.66 -3.70 19.45
N ALA A 68 -9.56 -3.77 20.42
CA ALA A 68 -11.00 -3.74 20.21
C ALA A 68 -11.55 -2.48 19.52
N GLN A 69 -10.81 -1.38 19.53
CA GLN A 69 -11.19 -0.14 18.85
C GLN A 69 -11.16 -0.25 17.32
N TYR A 70 -10.52 -1.28 16.77
CA TYR A 70 -10.38 -1.49 15.33
C TYR A 70 -11.31 -2.55 14.74
N GLY A 71 -11.99 -3.36 15.56
CA GLY A 71 -12.89 -4.37 15.03
C GLY A 71 -13.37 -5.37 16.10
N PRO A 72 -14.18 -6.35 15.67
CA PRO A 72 -14.72 -7.38 16.56
C PRO A 72 -13.63 -8.30 17.09
N ASP A 73 -13.93 -9.04 18.14
CA ASP A 73 -13.11 -10.13 18.63
C ASP A 73 -13.33 -11.42 17.78
N GLY A 74 -12.44 -12.38 17.92
CA GLY A 74 -12.57 -13.68 17.25
C GLY A 74 -11.44 -14.04 16.29
N GLY A 75 -10.38 -13.24 16.27
CA GLY A 75 -9.20 -13.48 15.43
C GLY A 75 -9.36 -13.04 13.96
N PRO A 76 -8.34 -13.31 13.13
CA PRO A 76 -8.30 -12.88 11.72
C PRO A 76 -9.52 -13.32 10.90
N VAL A 77 -10.02 -14.53 11.12
CA VAL A 77 -11.18 -15.10 10.39
C VAL A 77 -12.47 -14.30 10.65
N ALA A 78 -12.63 -13.75 11.85
CA ALA A 78 -13.79 -12.92 12.19
C ALA A 78 -13.66 -11.46 11.72
N ASP A 79 -12.46 -11.01 11.39
CA ASP A 79 -12.15 -9.65 10.97
C ASP A 79 -12.00 -9.55 9.45
N ALA A 80 -13.11 -9.66 8.73
CA ALA A 80 -13.13 -9.66 7.26
C ALA A 80 -12.51 -8.41 6.59
N GLN A 81 -12.36 -7.30 7.33
CA GLN A 81 -11.73 -6.08 6.83
C GLN A 81 -10.22 -6.04 7.12
N GLY A 82 -9.74 -6.86 8.07
CA GLY A 82 -8.34 -6.88 8.50
C GLY A 82 -7.89 -5.63 9.24
N ASP A 83 -8.84 -4.87 9.82
CA ASP A 83 -8.52 -3.63 10.51
C ASP A 83 -7.98 -3.87 11.92
N ARG A 84 -8.50 -4.85 12.64
CA ARG A 84 -8.07 -5.23 13.98
C ARG A 84 -6.92 -6.24 13.94
N PHE A 85 -7.11 -7.38 13.25
CA PHE A 85 -6.10 -8.43 13.13
C PHE A 85 -5.29 -8.24 11.86
N LEU A 86 -4.39 -7.28 11.89
CA LEU A 86 -3.63 -6.88 10.73
C LEU A 86 -2.55 -7.91 10.39
N GLU A 87 -2.57 -8.45 9.18
CA GLU A 87 -1.47 -9.26 8.64
C GLU A 87 -0.20 -8.41 8.55
N ILE A 88 0.86 -8.83 9.23
CA ILE A 88 2.15 -8.15 9.27
C ILE A 88 3.26 -8.95 8.58
N TRP A 89 3.11 -10.27 8.48
CA TRP A 89 4.12 -11.16 7.93
C TRP A 89 3.49 -12.38 7.29
N ASN A 90 4.04 -12.83 6.18
CA ASN A 90 3.61 -14.03 5.47
C ASN A 90 4.79 -14.98 5.26
N LEU A 91 4.58 -16.24 5.58
CA LEU A 91 5.48 -17.36 5.30
C LEU A 91 4.84 -18.18 4.19
N VAL A 92 5.48 -18.25 3.03
CA VAL A 92 4.98 -18.94 1.84
C VAL A 92 5.70 -20.27 1.70
N PHE A 93 4.95 -21.38 1.66
CA PHE A 93 5.51 -22.71 1.50
C PHE A 93 5.39 -23.14 0.03
N ASP A 94 6.51 -23.11 -0.70
CA ASP A 94 6.58 -23.63 -2.07
C ASP A 94 6.67 -25.15 -2.04
N GLU A 95 5.52 -25.81 -2.14
CA GLU A 95 5.40 -27.28 -1.99
C GLU A 95 4.84 -27.95 -3.23
N PHE A 96 4.03 -27.24 -4.01
CA PHE A 96 3.25 -27.79 -5.10
C PHE A 96 3.62 -27.17 -6.44
N LEU A 97 3.33 -27.93 -7.50
CA LEU A 97 3.34 -27.45 -8.87
C LEU A 97 1.92 -27.12 -9.29
N ARG A 98 1.68 -25.87 -9.61
CA ARG A 98 0.44 -25.37 -10.20
C ARG A 98 0.40 -25.66 -11.68
N GLY A 99 -0.71 -26.20 -12.18
CA GLY A 99 -1.04 -26.28 -13.59
C GLY A 99 -1.67 -25.00 -14.16
N GLU A 100 -2.41 -25.17 -15.26
CA GLU A 100 -3.18 -24.08 -15.88
C GLU A 100 -4.37 -23.66 -14.99
N GLY A 101 -4.89 -22.45 -15.19
CA GLY A 101 -6.02 -21.89 -14.47
C GLY A 101 -5.84 -20.42 -14.15
N GLU A 102 -6.94 -19.73 -13.79
CA GLU A 102 -6.95 -18.30 -13.46
C GLU A 102 -7.16 -18.08 -11.96
N GLY A 103 -6.48 -17.09 -11.39
CA GLY A 103 -6.62 -16.70 -9.99
C GLY A 103 -6.34 -17.86 -9.03
N HIS A 104 -7.32 -18.21 -8.20
CA HIS A 104 -7.27 -19.35 -7.27
C HIS A 104 -7.91 -20.63 -7.84
N ASP A 105 -8.49 -20.58 -9.06
CA ASP A 105 -9.06 -21.73 -9.75
C ASP A 105 -7.99 -22.37 -10.65
N PHE A 106 -7.14 -23.20 -10.04
CA PHE A 106 -6.08 -23.91 -10.73
C PHE A 106 -5.91 -25.33 -10.15
N GLU A 107 -5.40 -26.23 -10.98
CA GLU A 107 -5.11 -27.60 -10.57
C GLU A 107 -3.70 -27.69 -9.97
N LEU A 108 -3.55 -28.43 -8.85
CA LEU A 108 -2.25 -28.86 -8.35
C LEU A 108 -1.86 -30.16 -9.08
N VAL A 109 -0.91 -30.05 -10.01
CA VAL A 109 -0.50 -31.16 -10.89
C VAL A 109 0.58 -32.04 -10.27
N GLY A 110 1.17 -31.65 -9.14
CA GLY A 110 2.19 -32.43 -8.45
C GLY A 110 2.79 -31.70 -7.25
N LYS A 111 3.77 -32.36 -6.64
CA LYS A 111 4.64 -31.73 -5.63
C LYS A 111 5.95 -31.33 -6.27
N LEU A 112 6.57 -30.27 -5.75
CA LEU A 112 7.92 -29.89 -6.11
C LEU A 112 8.92 -30.95 -5.58
N ASP A 113 9.96 -31.23 -6.35
CA ASP A 113 11.05 -32.13 -5.94
C ASP A 113 11.82 -31.56 -4.73
N GLN A 114 11.90 -30.25 -4.67
CA GLN A 114 12.51 -29.50 -3.57
C GLN A 114 11.54 -28.44 -3.08
N THR A 115 11.18 -28.51 -1.80
CA THR A 115 10.35 -27.51 -1.14
C THR A 115 11.20 -26.34 -0.69
N ALA A 116 10.60 -25.15 -0.69
CA ALA A 116 11.20 -23.92 -0.18
C ALA A 116 10.21 -23.17 0.73
N ILE A 117 10.75 -22.31 1.58
CA ILE A 117 9.95 -21.36 2.35
C ILE A 117 10.46 -19.96 1.98
N ASP A 118 9.57 -19.15 1.43
CA ASP A 118 9.80 -17.74 1.24
C ASP A 118 9.09 -16.93 2.32
N THR A 119 9.47 -15.70 2.52
CA THR A 119 8.87 -14.87 3.56
C THR A 119 8.81 -13.41 3.14
N GLY A 120 7.69 -12.75 3.46
CA GLY A 120 7.49 -11.33 3.23
C GLY A 120 6.83 -10.65 4.42
N ALA A 121 7.34 -9.46 4.78
CA ALA A 121 6.77 -8.63 5.82
C ALA A 121 6.36 -7.27 5.28
N GLY A 122 5.24 -6.75 5.73
CA GLY A 122 4.81 -5.39 5.41
C GLY A 122 5.61 -4.37 6.22
N LEU A 123 6.64 -3.75 5.63
CA LEU A 123 7.49 -2.78 6.33
C LEU A 123 6.67 -1.65 6.96
N GLU A 124 5.78 -1.04 6.19
CA GLU A 124 4.93 0.05 6.66
C GLU A 124 3.90 -0.43 7.69
N ARG A 125 3.42 -1.69 7.57
CA ARG A 125 2.52 -2.29 8.57
C ARG A 125 3.23 -2.46 9.91
N LEU A 126 4.44 -2.99 9.91
CA LEU A 126 5.28 -3.08 11.12
C LEU A 126 5.60 -1.70 11.68
N ALA A 127 5.98 -0.75 10.82
CA ALA A 127 6.36 0.59 11.22
C ALA A 127 5.24 1.32 11.96
N PHE A 128 4.01 1.31 11.44
CA PHE A 128 2.93 2.04 12.12
C PHE A 128 2.48 1.37 13.43
N ILE A 129 2.58 0.04 13.55
CA ILE A 129 2.35 -0.66 14.82
C ILE A 129 3.43 -0.25 15.84
N MET A 130 4.70 -0.29 15.45
CA MET A 130 5.81 0.04 16.34
C MET A 130 5.83 1.52 16.74
N GLN A 131 5.33 2.41 15.89
CA GLN A 131 5.21 3.85 16.14
C GLN A 131 3.90 4.24 16.81
N ASP A 132 3.04 3.27 17.15
CA ASP A 132 1.69 3.49 17.72
C ASP A 132 0.87 4.49 16.88
N LYS A 133 0.85 4.27 15.55
CA LYS A 133 0.07 5.07 14.61
C LYS A 133 -1.20 4.35 14.16
N PRO A 134 -2.27 5.07 13.86
CA PRO A 134 -3.54 4.46 13.44
C PRO A 134 -3.47 3.81 12.06
N ASN A 135 -2.54 4.24 11.21
CA ASN A 135 -2.36 3.72 9.85
C ASN A 135 -0.97 4.04 9.29
N MET A 136 -0.64 3.40 8.15
CA MET A 136 0.66 3.53 7.50
C MET A 136 0.97 4.93 6.94
N TYR A 137 -0.04 5.79 6.75
CA TYR A 137 0.16 7.15 6.24
C TYR A 137 0.69 8.11 7.31
N GLU A 138 0.67 7.72 8.58
CA GLU A 138 1.11 8.54 9.71
C GLU A 138 2.50 8.14 10.25
N ILE A 139 3.17 7.19 9.59
CA ILE A 139 4.56 6.85 9.93
C ILE A 139 5.52 7.97 9.52
N ASP A 140 6.67 7.97 10.16
CA ASP A 140 7.73 8.98 9.98
C ASP A 140 8.22 9.16 8.54
N GLU A 141 8.21 8.09 7.74
CA GLU A 141 8.62 8.16 6.32
C GLU A 141 7.52 8.61 5.34
N VAL A 142 6.26 8.60 5.74
CA VAL A 142 5.13 8.93 4.85
C VAL A 142 4.48 10.26 5.21
N TYR A 143 4.28 10.51 6.51
CA TYR A 143 3.58 11.70 6.99
C TYR A 143 4.20 13.04 6.53
N PRO A 144 5.53 13.20 6.35
CA PRO A 144 6.10 14.46 5.85
C PRO A 144 5.53 14.92 4.51
N VAL A 145 5.13 14.01 3.63
CA VAL A 145 4.46 14.36 2.37
C VAL A 145 3.04 14.86 2.63
N ILE A 146 2.31 14.23 3.57
CA ILE A 146 1.00 14.71 4.00
C ILE A 146 1.12 16.10 4.62
N ALA A 147 2.08 16.31 5.52
CA ALA A 147 2.32 17.63 6.13
C ALA A 147 2.64 18.71 5.09
N ALA A 148 3.38 18.38 4.05
CA ALA A 148 3.62 19.27 2.93
C ALA A 148 2.33 19.58 2.16
N ALA A 149 1.48 18.58 1.92
CA ALA A 149 0.17 18.78 1.28
C ALA A 149 -0.78 19.63 2.15
N GLU A 150 -0.78 19.45 3.46
CA GLU A 150 -1.50 20.31 4.42
C GLU A 150 -1.04 21.78 4.30
N ALA A 151 0.27 22.00 4.34
CA ALA A 151 0.84 23.34 4.27
C ALA A 151 0.50 24.06 2.94
N MET A 152 0.51 23.33 1.84
CA MET A 152 0.17 23.88 0.52
C MET A 152 -1.33 24.15 0.36
N SER A 153 -2.19 23.30 0.89
CA SER A 153 -3.65 23.36 0.71
C SER A 153 -4.38 24.17 1.77
N GLY A 154 -3.74 24.40 2.93
CA GLY A 154 -4.38 24.97 4.11
C GLY A 154 -5.38 24.05 4.79
N LYS A 155 -5.51 22.81 4.34
CA LYS A 155 -6.40 21.79 4.91
C LYS A 155 -5.66 20.92 5.92
N LYS A 156 -6.40 20.21 6.77
CA LYS A 156 -5.87 19.33 7.81
C LYS A 156 -6.24 17.88 7.53
N TYR A 157 -5.26 16.99 7.66
CA TYR A 157 -5.42 15.54 7.60
C TYR A 157 -5.98 15.00 8.92
N GLY A 158 -6.69 13.87 8.85
CA GLY A 158 -7.25 13.18 10.01
C GLY A 158 -8.66 13.63 10.43
N LEU A 159 -9.19 14.68 9.82
CA LEU A 159 -10.54 15.15 10.10
C LEU A 159 -11.63 14.24 9.52
N GLY A 160 -11.26 13.38 8.57
CA GLY A 160 -12.12 12.39 7.94
C GLY A 160 -12.16 11.03 8.64
N ALA A 161 -11.64 10.91 9.88
CA ALA A 161 -11.51 9.63 10.59
C ALA A 161 -12.85 8.90 10.82
N ALA A 162 -13.99 9.61 10.80
CA ALA A 162 -15.32 9.01 10.85
C ALA A 162 -15.74 8.32 9.51
N GLY A 163 -14.84 8.22 8.56
CA GLY A 163 -15.09 7.60 7.27
C GLY A 163 -15.97 8.45 6.34
N PRO A 164 -16.68 7.83 5.37
CA PRO A 164 -17.48 8.55 4.39
C PRO A 164 -18.53 9.50 4.97
N SER A 165 -18.99 9.25 6.20
CA SER A 165 -19.93 10.13 6.89
C SER A 165 -19.34 11.52 7.24
N ALA A 166 -18.01 11.66 7.25
CA ALA A 166 -17.35 12.95 7.42
C ALA A 166 -17.37 13.82 6.14
N GLY A 167 -17.95 13.34 5.04
CA GLY A 167 -18.15 14.12 3.81
C GLY A 167 -16.83 14.63 3.22
N GLN A 168 -16.74 15.94 3.02
CA GLN A 168 -15.56 16.57 2.39
C GLN A 168 -14.26 16.30 3.15
N ALA A 169 -14.28 16.22 4.47
CA ALA A 169 -13.08 15.94 5.28
C ALA A 169 -12.54 14.53 4.99
N TYR A 170 -13.41 13.55 4.84
CA TYR A 170 -13.00 12.21 4.43
C TYR A 170 -12.38 12.19 3.02
N GLU A 171 -13.01 12.87 2.08
CA GLU A 171 -12.46 12.96 0.72
C GLU A 171 -11.11 13.68 0.68
N ASP A 172 -10.91 14.68 1.51
CA ASP A 172 -9.63 15.39 1.60
C ASP A 172 -8.54 14.50 2.21
N ASP A 173 -8.86 13.70 3.24
CA ASP A 173 -7.94 12.70 3.78
C ASP A 173 -7.57 11.65 2.73
N VAL A 174 -8.54 11.13 1.97
CA VAL A 174 -8.28 10.18 0.87
C VAL A 174 -7.36 10.80 -0.18
N ARG A 175 -7.56 12.08 -0.55
CA ARG A 175 -6.69 12.77 -1.50
C ARG A 175 -5.27 12.93 -0.98
N MET A 176 -5.10 13.27 0.30
CA MET A 176 -3.77 13.39 0.93
C MET A 176 -3.04 12.05 0.98
N ARG A 177 -3.76 10.94 1.27
CA ARG A 177 -3.20 9.58 1.21
C ARG A 177 -2.74 9.22 -0.20
N VAL A 178 -3.57 9.50 -1.22
CA VAL A 178 -3.20 9.31 -2.63
C VAL A 178 -1.94 10.12 -2.98
N VAL A 179 -1.83 11.36 -2.52
CA VAL A 179 -0.64 12.19 -2.75
C VAL A 179 0.59 11.55 -2.13
N ALA A 180 0.54 11.15 -0.86
CA ALA A 180 1.68 10.58 -0.15
C ALA A 180 2.16 9.26 -0.79
N ASP A 181 1.24 8.36 -1.08
CA ASP A 181 1.53 7.08 -1.74
C ASP A 181 2.13 7.26 -3.14
N HIS A 182 1.51 8.11 -3.96
CA HIS A 182 1.91 8.26 -5.36
C HIS A 182 3.20 9.06 -5.53
N VAL A 183 3.45 10.06 -4.68
CA VAL A 183 4.69 10.85 -4.70
C VAL A 183 5.88 9.97 -4.32
N ARG A 184 5.76 9.17 -3.24
CA ARG A 184 6.80 8.22 -2.82
C ARG A 184 7.09 7.19 -3.90
N SER A 185 6.04 6.58 -4.46
CA SER A 185 6.18 5.60 -5.53
C SER A 185 6.81 6.20 -6.80
N ALA A 186 6.42 7.42 -7.18
CA ALA A 186 6.99 8.11 -8.33
C ALA A 186 8.48 8.44 -8.11
N LEU A 187 8.85 8.89 -6.91
CA LEU A 187 10.24 9.16 -6.54
C LEU A 187 11.13 7.93 -6.77
N MET A 188 10.72 6.77 -6.25
CA MET A 188 11.47 5.52 -6.38
C MET A 188 11.52 5.05 -7.84
N LEU A 189 10.39 5.02 -8.54
CA LEU A 189 10.34 4.60 -9.95
C LEU A 189 11.25 5.44 -10.85
N ILE A 190 11.30 6.77 -10.64
CA ILE A 190 12.18 7.64 -11.41
C ILE A 190 13.63 7.40 -11.03
N GLY A 191 13.91 7.21 -9.74
CA GLY A 191 15.23 6.84 -9.21
C GLY A 191 15.77 5.56 -9.87
N ASP A 192 14.90 4.56 -10.05
CA ASP A 192 15.19 3.31 -10.74
C ASP A 192 15.25 3.43 -12.27
N GLY A 193 15.18 4.65 -12.81
CA GLY A 193 15.34 4.94 -14.24
C GLY A 193 14.07 4.87 -15.08
N VAL A 194 12.88 4.65 -14.48
CA VAL A 194 11.62 4.70 -15.23
C VAL A 194 11.32 6.13 -15.69
N ARG A 195 10.78 6.27 -16.89
CA ARG A 195 10.36 7.56 -17.46
C ARG A 195 8.88 7.54 -17.79
N PRO A 196 8.14 8.67 -17.59
CA PRO A 196 6.74 8.73 -17.97
C PRO A 196 6.52 8.40 -19.45
N GLY A 197 5.56 7.54 -19.72
CA GLY A 197 5.28 7.02 -21.07
C GLY A 197 3.78 6.80 -21.31
N ASN A 198 3.44 6.24 -22.48
CA ASN A 198 2.07 5.92 -22.85
C ASN A 198 1.72 4.44 -22.66
N ASP A 199 2.71 3.61 -22.36
CA ASP A 199 2.59 2.17 -22.19
C ASP A 199 3.48 1.64 -21.07
N GLY A 200 3.29 0.39 -20.68
CA GLY A 200 4.10 -0.33 -19.71
C GLY A 200 4.33 0.42 -18.41
N ARG A 201 5.54 0.31 -17.87
CA ARG A 201 5.94 0.95 -16.59
C ARG A 201 5.86 2.47 -16.65
N GLY A 202 6.18 3.06 -17.81
CA GLY A 202 6.12 4.50 -18.02
C GLY A 202 4.70 5.06 -17.92
N TYR A 203 3.70 4.31 -18.38
CA TYR A 203 2.29 4.68 -18.22
C TYR A 203 1.86 4.67 -16.76
N VAL A 204 2.29 3.66 -15.99
CA VAL A 204 1.99 3.59 -14.56
C VAL A 204 2.57 4.81 -13.84
N LEU A 205 3.86 5.12 -14.05
CA LEU A 205 4.50 6.29 -13.47
C LEU A 205 3.79 7.60 -13.84
N ARG A 206 3.47 7.79 -15.11
CA ARG A 206 2.71 8.96 -15.57
C ARG A 206 1.38 9.10 -14.86
N ARG A 207 0.65 7.99 -14.70
CA ARG A 207 -0.63 7.96 -14.00
C ARG A 207 -0.50 8.32 -12.53
N LEU A 208 0.53 7.83 -11.83
CA LEU A 208 0.80 8.17 -10.43
C LEU A 208 1.04 9.68 -10.27
N ILE A 209 1.95 10.26 -11.04
CA ILE A 209 2.24 11.70 -10.98
C ILE A 209 0.97 12.52 -11.23
N ARG A 210 0.23 12.23 -12.30
CA ARG A 210 -0.97 12.96 -12.67
C ARG A 210 -2.08 12.83 -11.62
N ARG A 211 -2.22 11.68 -10.98
CA ARG A 211 -3.19 11.50 -9.88
C ARG A 211 -2.81 12.30 -8.65
N ALA A 212 -1.52 12.36 -8.29
CA ALA A 212 -1.05 13.20 -7.20
C ALA A 212 -1.32 14.69 -7.49
N VAL A 213 -0.93 15.19 -8.67
CA VAL A 213 -1.20 16.57 -9.10
C VAL A 213 -2.70 16.88 -9.12
N ARG A 214 -3.53 15.97 -9.65
CA ARG A 214 -5.00 16.15 -9.64
C ARG A 214 -5.53 16.20 -8.21
N SER A 215 -5.05 15.35 -7.31
CA SER A 215 -5.47 15.36 -5.91
C SER A 215 -5.14 16.68 -5.22
N MET A 216 -3.94 17.22 -5.45
CA MET A 216 -3.56 18.55 -4.94
C MET A 216 -4.48 19.67 -5.48
N ARG A 217 -4.84 19.64 -6.76
CA ARG A 217 -5.80 20.61 -7.32
C ARG A 217 -7.18 20.49 -6.67
N LEU A 218 -7.66 19.29 -6.39
CA LEU A 218 -8.93 19.05 -5.68
C LEU A 218 -8.86 19.48 -4.21
N LEU A 219 -7.67 19.50 -3.62
CA LEU A 219 -7.42 20.09 -2.30
C LEU A 219 -7.35 21.64 -2.35
N GLY A 220 -7.37 22.25 -3.53
CA GLY A 220 -7.38 23.70 -3.73
C GLY A 220 -6.05 24.31 -4.19
N VAL A 221 -4.99 23.51 -4.32
CA VAL A 221 -3.65 24.00 -4.73
C VAL A 221 -3.63 24.24 -6.24
N GLN A 222 -3.31 25.47 -6.63
CA GLN A 222 -3.22 25.88 -8.05
C GLN A 222 -1.79 25.87 -8.58
N ASP A 223 -0.80 26.03 -7.72
CA ASP A 223 0.61 26.05 -8.07
C ASP A 223 1.18 24.66 -8.32
N ALA A 224 2.42 24.58 -8.81
CA ALA A 224 3.13 23.32 -8.98
C ALA A 224 3.35 22.66 -7.62
N ALA A 225 2.97 21.39 -7.49
CA ALA A 225 2.99 20.65 -6.22
C ALA A 225 4.21 19.74 -6.10
N MET A 226 4.66 19.15 -7.21
CA MET A 226 5.75 18.15 -7.19
C MET A 226 7.07 18.69 -6.60
N PRO A 227 7.49 19.96 -6.83
CA PRO A 227 8.72 20.44 -6.21
C PRO A 227 8.73 20.33 -4.68
N THR A 228 7.63 20.67 -4.03
CA THR A 228 7.52 20.59 -2.56
C THR A 228 7.33 19.16 -2.09
N LEU A 229 6.39 18.44 -2.69
CA LEU A 229 6.01 17.08 -2.26
C LEU A 229 7.14 16.06 -2.48
N LEU A 230 7.78 16.11 -3.66
CA LEU A 230 8.86 15.17 -4.00
C LEU A 230 10.10 15.43 -3.12
N THR A 231 10.39 16.70 -2.81
CA THR A 231 11.48 17.06 -1.89
C THR A 231 11.20 16.52 -0.48
N ALA A 232 9.97 16.68 0.02
CA ALA A 232 9.58 16.15 1.33
C ALA A 232 9.77 14.62 1.42
N SER A 233 9.36 13.89 0.36
CA SER A 233 9.57 12.43 0.31
C SER A 233 11.06 12.06 0.21
N LYS A 234 11.83 12.74 -0.67
CA LYS A 234 13.26 12.48 -0.80
C LYS A 234 14.01 12.69 0.52
N ASP A 235 13.69 13.75 1.25
CA ASP A 235 14.45 14.11 2.45
C ASP A 235 14.35 13.08 3.58
N VAL A 236 13.26 12.34 3.64
CA VAL A 236 13.13 11.22 4.60
C VAL A 236 13.69 9.92 4.03
N MET A 237 13.43 9.62 2.77
CA MET A 237 13.82 8.35 2.16
C MET A 237 15.32 8.25 1.85
N LYS A 238 16.02 9.36 1.62
CA LYS A 238 17.46 9.37 1.31
C LYS A 238 18.35 8.78 2.40
N LEU A 239 17.84 8.65 3.62
CA LEU A 239 18.57 8.01 4.71
C LEU A 239 18.77 6.51 4.47
N SER A 240 17.75 5.87 3.89
CA SER A 240 17.77 4.44 3.51
C SER A 240 18.18 4.24 2.04
N TYR A 241 17.96 5.24 1.19
CA TYR A 241 18.20 5.23 -0.26
C TYR A 241 19.05 6.45 -0.69
N PRO A 242 20.36 6.46 -0.38
CA PRO A 242 21.23 7.61 -0.66
C PRO A 242 21.35 7.95 -2.15
N GLU A 243 21.07 7.01 -3.04
CA GLU A 243 21.00 7.23 -4.49
C GLU A 243 19.93 8.25 -4.90
N LEU A 244 18.91 8.47 -4.09
CA LEU A 244 17.91 9.52 -4.33
C LEU A 244 18.50 10.93 -4.23
N GLU A 245 19.51 11.11 -3.39
CA GLU A 245 20.23 12.40 -3.28
C GLU A 245 21.19 12.58 -4.46
N THR A 246 21.94 11.55 -4.84
CA THR A 246 22.90 11.63 -5.94
C THR A 246 22.22 11.77 -7.30
N GLY A 247 21.06 11.13 -7.48
CA GLY A 247 20.23 11.21 -8.70
C GLY A 247 19.23 12.37 -8.73
N TRP A 248 19.20 13.21 -7.69
CA TRP A 248 18.12 14.18 -7.48
C TRP A 248 17.85 15.12 -8.65
N ALA A 249 18.92 15.66 -9.26
CA ALA A 249 18.77 16.58 -10.40
C ALA A 249 17.94 15.95 -11.53
N GLN A 250 18.22 14.70 -11.88
CA GLN A 250 17.50 13.99 -12.92
C GLN A 250 16.10 13.58 -12.48
N ILE A 251 15.93 13.13 -11.22
CA ILE A 251 14.64 12.72 -10.67
C ILE A 251 13.68 13.90 -10.68
N SER A 252 14.11 15.03 -10.17
CA SER A 252 13.30 16.24 -10.08
C SER A 252 12.92 16.79 -11.45
N GLU A 253 13.86 16.84 -12.40
CA GLU A 253 13.61 17.28 -13.77
C GLU A 253 12.48 16.48 -14.43
N VAL A 254 12.54 15.14 -14.31
CA VAL A 254 11.53 14.24 -14.91
C VAL A 254 10.15 14.46 -14.31
N ALA A 255 10.06 14.53 -12.99
CA ALA A 255 8.79 14.68 -12.29
C ALA A 255 8.16 16.06 -12.56
N TYR A 256 8.96 17.13 -12.54
CA TYR A 256 8.48 18.49 -12.77
C TYR A 256 8.04 18.70 -14.22
N ALA A 257 8.77 18.14 -15.19
CA ALA A 257 8.39 18.19 -16.60
C ALA A 257 7.04 17.50 -16.87
N GLU A 258 6.77 16.34 -16.23
CA GLU A 258 5.49 15.66 -16.37
C GLU A 258 4.34 16.43 -15.71
N GLU A 259 4.57 17.03 -14.53
CA GLU A 259 3.58 17.92 -13.91
C GLU A 259 3.26 19.11 -14.80
N ASP A 260 4.28 19.80 -15.31
CA ASP A 260 4.10 20.96 -16.21
C ASP A 260 3.32 20.61 -17.47
N ALA A 261 3.64 19.48 -18.09
CA ALA A 261 2.91 18.98 -19.25
C ALA A 261 1.43 18.70 -18.91
N PHE A 262 1.19 18.09 -17.76
CA PHE A 262 -0.18 17.79 -17.33
C PHE A 262 -0.97 19.04 -16.95
N ARG A 263 -0.36 20.02 -16.29
CA ARG A 263 -0.99 21.31 -15.96
C ARG A 263 -1.42 22.07 -17.21
N ARG A 264 -0.59 22.09 -18.25
CA ARG A 264 -0.97 22.65 -19.56
C ARG A 264 -2.18 21.95 -20.16
N THR A 265 -2.22 20.61 -20.09
CA THR A 265 -3.35 19.80 -20.58
C THR A 265 -4.63 20.13 -19.82
N LEU A 266 -4.55 20.25 -18.49
CA LEU A 266 -5.71 20.58 -17.65
C LEU A 266 -6.24 21.99 -17.99
N THR A 267 -5.38 22.97 -18.13
CA THR A 267 -5.77 24.35 -18.47
C THR A 267 -6.47 24.39 -19.83
N ALA A 268 -5.89 23.77 -20.86
CA ALA A 268 -6.48 23.72 -22.19
C ALA A 268 -7.85 22.98 -22.17
N GLY A 269 -7.93 21.83 -21.48
CA GLY A 269 -9.17 21.06 -21.36
C GLY A 269 -10.28 21.84 -20.64
N THR A 270 -9.95 22.54 -19.55
CA THR A 270 -10.92 23.39 -18.82
C THR A 270 -11.42 24.53 -19.70
N THR A 271 -10.56 25.21 -20.45
CA THR A 271 -10.95 26.29 -21.37
C THR A 271 -11.93 25.78 -22.44
N ILE A 272 -11.66 24.62 -23.02
CA ILE A 272 -12.55 23.99 -24.02
C ILE A 272 -13.91 23.67 -23.39
N LEU A 273 -13.93 23.08 -22.21
CA LEU A 273 -15.16 22.72 -21.49
C LEU A 273 -15.96 23.96 -21.14
N ASP A 274 -15.35 25.00 -20.59
CA ASP A 274 -16.03 26.25 -20.20
C ASP A 274 -16.67 26.93 -21.42
N THR A 275 -15.95 26.95 -22.55
CA THR A 275 -16.47 27.48 -23.82
C THR A 275 -17.68 26.67 -24.29
N ALA A 276 -17.61 25.34 -24.24
CA ALA A 276 -18.73 24.49 -24.66
C ALA A 276 -19.96 24.65 -23.73
N VAL A 277 -19.74 24.76 -22.42
CA VAL A 277 -20.80 24.99 -21.43
C VAL A 277 -21.45 26.36 -21.63
N ALA A 278 -20.67 27.42 -21.86
CA ALA A 278 -21.20 28.74 -22.15
C ALA A 278 -22.08 28.73 -23.41
N ALA A 279 -21.59 28.15 -24.51
CA ALA A 279 -22.34 28.02 -25.75
C ALA A 279 -23.64 27.18 -25.63
N ALA A 280 -23.62 26.17 -24.75
CA ALA A 280 -24.82 25.38 -24.47
C ALA A 280 -25.87 26.15 -23.66
N LYS A 281 -25.44 26.96 -22.69
CA LYS A 281 -26.31 27.82 -21.88
C LYS A 281 -26.97 28.96 -22.70
N GLU A 282 -26.29 29.47 -23.72
CA GLU A 282 -26.83 30.50 -24.62
C GLU A 282 -27.93 29.93 -25.55
N LYS A 283 -27.97 28.62 -25.74
CA LYS A 283 -28.96 27.94 -26.61
C LYS A 283 -30.14 27.35 -25.85
N ALA A 284 -30.09 27.35 -24.51
CA ALA A 284 -31.15 26.84 -23.64
C ALA A 284 -32.06 27.97 -23.13
#